data_cd66b9718c6e3a956479445111117e19
#
_entry.id   cd66b9718c6e3a956479445111117e19
#
_cell.length_a   1.000
_cell.length_b   1.000
_cell.length_c   1.000
_cell.angle_alpha   90.00
_cell.angle_beta   90.00
_cell.angle_gamma   90.00
#
_symmetry.space_group_name_H-M   'P 1'
#
loop_
_entity.id
_entity.type
_entity.pdbx_description
1 polymer ?
#
loop_
_entity_poly.entity_id
_entity_poly.type
_entity_poly.pdbx_seq_one_letter_code
_entity_poly.pdbx_strand_id
1 'polypeptide(L)'
;LAVNNAAISHYGYSREEFLAMTLKDIRPFEDIPALLDSVARVGSGFDMAGIWRHRKKDGSIIYVEINSHTITFAGRHAEVVLANDVTERKWMEEKIKHMAFHDALTSLPNRILFNDRLTQALAHAHRMNEMFAVLFLDVDRFKGINDALGHTMGDLLLREVADRLKSCVRDQDTVARLAGDEFTLLVLGITQAEHVIDIACKILGAFKQPWMISKHELYITASIGIALYPTNGEDAETLLKNADAAMYYAKEQGRNNYQFYTPAMHARTFEKMKLETSLRRALDREEFVVYYQPLVNISTGQVVGMEALVRWRHPDRGLVLPEEFLALSENTRIIVFIDELVLY
;
A
#
# COMPACT_ATOMS: atom_id res chain seq x y z
N LEU A 1 -39.22 -5.28 36.44
CA LEU A 1 -40.67 -5.59 36.41
C LEU A 1 -40.97 -6.91 35.70
N ALA A 2 -40.45 -7.12 34.53
CA ALA A 2 -40.57 -8.35 33.76
C ALA A 2 -39.40 -8.47 32.75
N VAL A 3 -39.04 -9.71 32.44
CA VAL A 3 -38.02 -10.02 31.42
C VAL A 3 -38.50 -11.26 30.64
N ASN A 4 -38.29 -11.27 29.33
CA ASN A 4 -38.64 -12.40 28.48
C ASN A 4 -37.53 -13.47 28.44
N ASN A 5 -37.86 -14.66 27.96
CA ASN A 5 -36.89 -15.75 27.88
C ASN A 5 -35.75 -15.49 26.89
N ALA A 6 -36.00 -14.73 25.84
CA ALA A 6 -34.98 -14.37 24.87
C ALA A 6 -33.85 -13.55 25.51
N ALA A 7 -34.17 -12.54 26.33
CA ALA A 7 -33.21 -11.76 27.06
C ALA A 7 -32.41 -12.61 28.07
N ILE A 8 -33.11 -13.48 28.82
CA ILE A 8 -32.46 -14.42 29.77
C ILE A 8 -31.42 -15.27 29.06
N SER A 9 -31.84 -15.93 27.98
CA SER A 9 -30.92 -16.78 27.18
C SER A 9 -29.76 -16.00 26.56
N HIS A 10 -30.03 -14.80 26.04
CA HIS A 10 -29.05 -14.01 25.33
C HIS A 10 -28.01 -13.38 26.25
N TYR A 11 -28.39 -12.84 27.42
CA TYR A 11 -27.50 -12.22 28.39
C TYR A 11 -26.86 -13.21 29.36
N GLY A 12 -27.40 -14.41 29.48
CA GLY A 12 -26.89 -15.48 30.35
C GLY A 12 -27.19 -15.35 31.83
N TYR A 13 -28.01 -14.37 32.24
CA TYR A 13 -28.53 -14.24 33.61
C TYR A 13 -29.78 -15.05 33.82
N SER A 14 -30.00 -15.58 35.04
CA SER A 14 -31.32 -16.17 35.38
C SER A 14 -32.41 -15.09 35.47
N ARG A 15 -33.68 -15.52 35.49
CA ARG A 15 -34.79 -14.57 35.64
C ARG A 15 -34.69 -13.82 36.95
N GLU A 16 -34.35 -14.51 38.03
CA GLU A 16 -34.22 -13.94 39.38
C GLU A 16 -33.07 -12.93 39.42
N GLU A 17 -31.93 -13.28 38.85
CA GLU A 17 -30.79 -12.36 38.72
C GLU A 17 -31.20 -11.11 37.96
N PHE A 18 -31.80 -11.29 36.76
CA PHE A 18 -32.22 -10.16 35.93
C PHE A 18 -33.19 -9.20 36.61
N LEU A 19 -34.13 -9.73 37.40
CA LEU A 19 -35.09 -8.92 38.13
C LEU A 19 -34.50 -8.19 39.35
N ALA A 20 -33.37 -8.66 39.86
CA ALA A 20 -32.63 -8.02 40.93
C ALA A 20 -31.62 -6.95 40.43
N MET A 21 -31.31 -6.95 39.12
CA MET A 21 -30.35 -6.05 38.50
C MET A 21 -30.97 -4.68 38.15
N THR A 22 -30.07 -3.73 37.93
CA THR A 22 -30.36 -2.42 37.35
C THR A 22 -29.73 -2.29 35.95
N LEU A 23 -30.12 -1.25 35.22
CA LEU A 23 -29.56 -0.98 33.90
C LEU A 23 -28.03 -0.77 33.93
N LYS A 24 -27.45 -0.39 35.07
CA LYS A 24 -25.99 -0.18 35.25
C LYS A 24 -25.25 -1.51 35.23
N ASP A 25 -25.85 -2.59 35.70
CA ASP A 25 -25.19 -3.88 35.87
C ASP A 25 -24.89 -4.58 34.54
N ILE A 26 -25.71 -4.26 33.53
CA ILE A 26 -25.52 -4.75 32.15
C ILE A 26 -24.75 -3.77 31.28
N ARG A 27 -24.06 -2.80 31.84
CA ARG A 27 -23.24 -1.81 31.10
C ARG A 27 -21.76 -1.93 31.44
N PRO A 28 -20.86 -1.64 30.49
CA PRO A 28 -19.48 -1.31 30.84
C PRO A 28 -19.42 -0.11 31.78
N PHE A 29 -18.48 -0.12 32.70
CA PHE A 29 -18.37 0.93 33.74
C PHE A 29 -18.23 2.35 33.14
N GLU A 30 -17.49 2.45 32.03
CA GLU A 30 -17.24 3.71 31.33
C GLU A 30 -18.52 4.32 30.72
N ASP A 31 -19.53 3.51 30.40
CA ASP A 31 -20.77 3.97 29.77
C ASP A 31 -21.85 4.38 30.79
N ILE A 32 -21.63 4.17 32.09
CA ILE A 32 -22.61 4.49 33.13
C ILE A 32 -22.96 6.01 33.19
N PRO A 33 -22.00 6.95 33.09
CA PRO A 33 -22.33 8.37 33.07
C PRO A 33 -23.25 8.74 31.91
N ALA A 34 -22.95 8.26 30.68
CA ALA A 34 -23.78 8.50 29.51
C ALA A 34 -25.18 7.88 29.61
N LEU A 35 -25.29 6.70 30.23
CA LEU A 35 -26.60 6.09 30.56
C LEU A 35 -27.45 6.99 31.49
N LEU A 36 -26.87 7.51 32.55
CA LEU A 36 -27.58 8.36 33.50
C LEU A 36 -28.07 9.67 32.85
N ASP A 37 -27.26 10.26 32.00
CA ASP A 37 -27.62 11.45 31.23
C ASP A 37 -28.77 11.15 30.23
N SER A 38 -28.75 9.97 29.59
CA SER A 38 -29.80 9.54 28.69
C SER A 38 -31.11 9.31 29.42
N VAL A 39 -31.09 8.57 30.54
CA VAL A 39 -32.28 8.30 31.36
C VAL A 39 -32.90 9.60 31.92
N ALA A 40 -32.10 10.59 32.27
CA ALA A 40 -32.58 11.89 32.74
C ALA A 40 -33.33 12.70 31.66
N ARG A 41 -33.11 12.40 30.38
CA ARG A 41 -33.76 13.08 29.23
C ARG A 41 -34.97 12.35 28.68
N VAL A 42 -35.26 11.14 29.16
CA VAL A 42 -36.41 10.34 28.67
C VAL A 42 -37.70 11.10 28.96
N GLY A 43 -38.41 11.49 27.90
CA GLY A 43 -39.73 12.12 27.96
C GLY A 43 -40.85 11.11 27.85
N SER A 44 -42.09 11.58 27.84
CA SER A 44 -43.28 10.74 27.57
C SER A 44 -43.38 10.44 26.08
N GLY A 45 -43.27 9.15 25.68
CA GLY A 45 -43.45 8.74 24.29
C GLY A 45 -42.52 7.63 23.85
N PHE A 46 -42.36 7.51 22.53
CA PHE A 46 -41.37 6.60 21.91
C PHE A 46 -39.99 7.26 21.87
N ASP A 47 -39.02 6.62 22.48
CA ASP A 47 -37.65 7.09 22.49
C ASP A 47 -36.70 6.08 21.78
N MET A 48 -35.96 6.55 20.80
CA MET A 48 -34.88 5.81 20.16
C MET A 48 -33.60 6.12 20.89
N ALA A 49 -33.26 5.31 21.90
CA ALA A 49 -32.05 5.54 22.73
C ALA A 49 -30.72 5.24 22.04
N GLY A 50 -30.75 4.81 20.75
CA GLY A 50 -29.56 4.54 19.96
C GLY A 50 -28.88 3.20 20.21
N ILE A 51 -27.61 3.07 19.82
CA ILE A 51 -26.81 1.86 19.99
C ILE A 51 -25.93 2.01 21.21
N TRP A 52 -26.03 1.02 22.12
CA TRP A 52 -25.31 0.99 23.37
C TRP A 52 -24.46 -0.28 23.51
N ARG A 53 -23.38 -0.20 24.28
CA ARG A 53 -22.62 -1.39 24.69
C ARG A 53 -23.30 -2.02 25.92
N HIS A 54 -23.57 -3.31 25.86
CA HIS A 54 -24.02 -4.10 26.99
C HIS A 54 -22.99 -5.16 27.35
N ARG A 55 -22.96 -5.53 28.63
CA ARG A 55 -22.10 -6.60 29.14
C ARG A 55 -22.98 -7.78 29.54
N LYS A 56 -22.67 -8.94 28.97
CA LYS A 56 -23.29 -10.23 29.35
C LYS A 56 -22.69 -10.75 30.67
N LYS A 57 -23.33 -11.81 31.21
CA LYS A 57 -22.87 -12.47 32.45
C LYS A 57 -21.45 -13.05 32.33
N ASP A 58 -21.07 -13.55 31.16
CA ASP A 58 -19.74 -14.05 30.86
C ASP A 58 -18.66 -12.98 30.68
N GLY A 59 -19.04 -11.70 30.79
CA GLY A 59 -18.17 -10.55 30.63
C GLY A 59 -18.04 -10.04 29.19
N SER A 60 -18.57 -10.76 28.20
CA SER A 60 -18.54 -10.33 26.80
C SER A 60 -19.34 -9.05 26.57
N ILE A 61 -18.85 -8.21 25.67
CA ILE A 61 -19.48 -6.92 25.29
C ILE A 61 -20.22 -7.12 23.97
N ILE A 62 -21.48 -6.69 23.95
CA ILE A 62 -22.33 -6.67 22.75
C ILE A 62 -22.82 -5.26 22.47
N TYR A 63 -23.13 -4.97 21.21
CA TYR A 63 -23.76 -3.73 20.78
C TYR A 63 -25.26 -3.94 20.64
N VAL A 64 -26.03 -3.17 21.37
CA VAL A 64 -27.50 -3.35 21.44
C VAL A 64 -28.19 -2.07 21.03
N GLU A 65 -29.03 -2.15 20.00
CA GLU A 65 -29.91 -1.06 19.58
C GLU A 65 -31.14 -1.06 20.48
N ILE A 66 -31.35 0.04 21.18
CA ILE A 66 -32.41 0.20 22.16
C ILE A 66 -33.52 1.06 21.59
N ASN A 67 -34.75 0.51 21.62
CA ASN A 67 -35.97 1.26 21.40
C ASN A 67 -36.84 1.09 22.67
N SER A 68 -37.28 2.19 23.25
CA SER A 68 -38.11 2.17 24.43
C SER A 68 -39.45 2.88 24.23
N HIS A 69 -40.43 2.47 24.96
CA HIS A 69 -41.77 3.07 24.96
C HIS A 69 -42.35 3.09 26.38
N THR A 70 -42.79 4.26 26.81
CA THR A 70 -43.41 4.43 28.12
C THR A 70 -44.81 3.82 28.15
N ILE A 71 -45.05 2.97 29.14
CA ILE A 71 -46.35 2.31 29.37
C ILE A 71 -46.81 2.45 30.83
N THR A 72 -48.09 2.18 31.08
CA THR A 72 -48.57 1.94 32.44
C THR A 72 -48.69 0.44 32.64
N PHE A 73 -47.88 -0.14 33.51
CA PHE A 73 -47.91 -1.56 33.85
C PHE A 73 -48.25 -1.75 35.32
N ALA A 74 -49.34 -2.49 35.60
CA ALA A 74 -49.85 -2.72 36.96
C ALA A 74 -50.03 -1.43 37.78
N GLY A 75 -50.52 -0.34 37.16
CA GLY A 75 -50.74 0.95 37.79
C GLY A 75 -49.46 1.79 38.05
N ARG A 76 -48.31 1.38 37.51
CA ARG A 76 -47.01 2.10 37.63
C ARG A 76 -46.51 2.51 36.27
N HIS A 77 -45.83 3.67 36.20
CA HIS A 77 -45.08 4.04 35.02
C HIS A 77 -43.92 3.06 34.81
N ALA A 78 -43.82 2.53 33.60
CA ALA A 78 -42.80 1.59 33.23
C ALA A 78 -42.40 1.83 31.76
N GLU A 79 -41.20 1.37 31.37
CA GLU A 79 -40.78 1.34 29.99
C GLU A 79 -40.73 -0.10 29.46
N VAL A 80 -41.29 -0.29 28.28
CA VAL A 80 -41.00 -1.47 27.46
C VAL A 80 -39.78 -1.19 26.64
N VAL A 81 -38.74 -2.00 26.81
CA VAL A 81 -37.47 -1.86 26.10
C VAL A 81 -37.34 -3.03 25.13
N LEU A 82 -37.19 -2.70 23.86
CA LEU A 82 -36.74 -3.63 22.82
C LEU A 82 -35.25 -3.47 22.68
N ALA A 83 -34.51 -4.51 23.00
CA ALA A 83 -33.06 -4.59 22.89
C ALA A 83 -32.71 -5.54 21.74
N ASN A 84 -32.21 -4.98 20.64
CA ASN A 84 -31.82 -5.75 19.46
C ASN A 84 -30.30 -5.85 19.40
N ASP A 85 -29.75 -7.06 19.43
CA ASP A 85 -28.31 -7.27 19.30
C ASP A 85 -27.88 -6.98 17.84
N VAL A 86 -27.05 -5.97 17.66
CA VAL A 86 -26.51 -5.51 16.38
C VAL A 86 -25.01 -5.70 16.30
N THR A 87 -24.43 -6.53 17.18
CA THR A 87 -22.99 -6.75 17.30
C THR A 87 -22.41 -7.23 15.98
N GLU A 88 -22.99 -8.27 15.39
CA GLU A 88 -22.53 -8.83 14.12
C GLU A 88 -22.61 -7.79 12.99
N ARG A 89 -23.72 -7.03 12.91
CA ARG A 89 -23.88 -5.94 11.94
C ARG A 89 -22.79 -4.88 12.10
N LYS A 90 -22.50 -4.45 13.33
CA LYS A 90 -21.46 -3.47 13.64
C LYS A 90 -20.08 -3.96 13.25
N TRP A 91 -19.76 -5.21 13.59
CA TRP A 91 -18.49 -5.81 13.21
C TRP A 91 -18.33 -5.93 11.68
N MET A 92 -19.41 -6.29 10.99
CA MET A 92 -19.41 -6.33 9.54
C MET A 92 -19.22 -4.94 8.91
N GLU A 93 -19.92 -3.91 9.42
CA GLU A 93 -19.77 -2.53 8.97
C GLU A 93 -18.34 -2.02 9.16
N GLU A 94 -17.73 -2.28 10.32
CA GLU A 94 -16.33 -1.91 10.60
C GLU A 94 -15.36 -2.67 9.70
N LYS A 95 -15.60 -3.97 9.51
CA LYS A 95 -14.79 -4.80 8.61
C LYS A 95 -14.89 -4.31 7.15
N ILE A 96 -16.08 -3.97 6.68
CA ILE A 96 -16.29 -3.41 5.34
C ILE A 96 -15.55 -2.07 5.21
N LYS A 97 -15.65 -1.18 6.20
CA LYS A 97 -14.89 0.07 6.21
C LYS A 97 -13.39 -0.18 6.18
N HIS A 98 -12.90 -1.10 7.01
CA HIS A 98 -11.48 -1.43 7.01
C HIS A 98 -11.02 -1.95 5.64
N MET A 99 -11.78 -2.89 5.04
CA MET A 99 -11.49 -3.42 3.70
C MET A 99 -11.58 -2.36 2.60
N ALA A 100 -12.43 -1.36 2.73
CA ALA A 100 -12.55 -0.27 1.75
C ALA A 100 -11.31 0.65 1.73
N PHE A 101 -10.60 0.79 2.87
CA PHE A 101 -9.52 1.77 3.05
C PHE A 101 -8.15 1.14 3.31
N HIS A 102 -8.07 -0.17 3.52
CA HIS A 102 -6.82 -0.87 3.82
C HIS A 102 -6.58 -2.03 2.86
N ASP A 103 -5.31 -2.34 2.64
CA ASP A 103 -4.87 -3.52 1.89
C ASP A 103 -5.13 -4.80 2.71
N ALA A 104 -5.81 -5.77 2.12
CA ALA A 104 -6.25 -6.99 2.81
C ALA A 104 -5.07 -7.88 3.28
N LEU A 105 -3.90 -7.80 2.63
CA LEU A 105 -2.74 -8.62 2.96
C LEU A 105 -1.91 -8.01 4.09
N THR A 106 -1.62 -6.71 4.01
CA THR A 106 -0.66 -6.02 4.88
C THR A 106 -1.33 -5.15 5.95
N SER A 107 -2.66 -4.93 5.86
CA SER A 107 -3.41 -3.99 6.69
C SER A 107 -2.89 -2.54 6.63
N LEU A 108 -2.03 -2.21 5.69
CA LEU A 108 -1.64 -0.84 5.41
C LEU A 108 -2.80 -0.07 4.76
N PRO A 109 -2.83 1.26 4.82
CA PRO A 109 -3.61 2.08 3.92
C PRO A 109 -3.51 1.59 2.48
N ASN A 110 -4.66 1.47 1.80
CA ASN A 110 -4.70 1.18 0.37
C ASN A 110 -4.60 2.47 -0.46
N ARG A 111 -4.70 2.36 -1.78
CA ARG A 111 -4.66 3.50 -2.70
C ARG A 111 -5.71 4.58 -2.38
N ILE A 112 -6.92 4.18 -1.95
CA ILE A 112 -8.01 5.12 -1.64
C ILE A 112 -7.64 5.96 -0.42
N LEU A 113 -7.25 5.33 0.68
CA LEU A 113 -6.89 6.03 1.90
C LEU A 113 -5.60 6.85 1.74
N PHE A 114 -4.64 6.35 0.96
CA PHE A 114 -3.42 7.10 0.66
C PHE A 114 -3.73 8.40 -0.09
N ASN A 115 -4.55 8.33 -1.15
CA ASN A 115 -4.94 9.50 -1.93
C ASN A 115 -5.72 10.53 -1.10
N ASP A 116 -6.61 10.08 -0.20
CA ASP A 116 -7.31 10.95 0.73
C ASP A 116 -6.32 11.70 1.64
N ARG A 117 -5.39 10.99 2.27
CA ARG A 117 -4.34 11.60 3.12
C ARG A 117 -3.42 12.54 2.34
N LEU A 118 -3.05 12.19 1.13
CA LEU A 118 -2.23 13.04 0.26
C LEU A 118 -2.97 14.33 -0.10
N THR A 119 -4.28 14.25 -0.39
CA THR A 119 -5.12 15.43 -0.65
C THR A 119 -5.22 16.33 0.58
N GLN A 120 -5.37 15.76 1.76
CA GLN A 120 -5.37 16.50 3.03
C GLN A 120 -4.01 17.17 3.30
N ALA A 121 -2.91 16.46 3.04
CA ALA A 121 -1.55 16.99 3.17
C ALA A 121 -1.30 18.16 2.21
N LEU A 122 -1.75 18.05 0.95
CA LEU A 122 -1.69 19.14 -0.03
C LEU A 122 -2.42 20.39 0.46
N ALA A 123 -3.67 20.23 0.92
CA ALA A 123 -4.46 21.35 1.43
C ALA A 123 -3.86 21.99 2.69
N HIS A 124 -3.21 21.18 3.56
CA HIS A 124 -2.52 21.68 4.74
C HIS A 124 -1.23 22.42 4.37
N ALA A 125 -0.37 21.78 3.58
CA ALA A 125 0.92 22.32 3.17
C ALA A 125 0.80 23.61 2.36
N HIS A 126 -0.20 23.71 1.49
CA HIS A 126 -0.50 24.94 0.75
C HIS A 126 -0.85 26.11 1.70
N ARG A 127 -1.64 25.85 2.77
CA ARG A 127 -2.03 26.91 3.73
C ARG A 127 -0.89 27.33 4.63
N MET A 128 -0.06 26.38 5.06
CA MET A 128 1.02 26.60 6.03
C MET A 128 2.36 26.89 5.37
N ASN A 129 2.43 26.83 4.03
CA ASN A 129 3.67 26.94 3.25
C ASN A 129 4.72 25.94 3.70
N GLU A 130 4.30 24.69 3.93
CA GLU A 130 5.12 23.59 4.37
C GLU A 130 5.50 22.67 3.20
N MET A 131 6.54 21.88 3.41
CA MET A 131 6.98 20.86 2.45
C MET A 131 6.64 19.46 2.98
N PHE A 132 6.38 18.56 2.06
CA PHE A 132 6.28 17.12 2.33
C PHE A 132 6.87 16.32 1.16
N ALA A 133 7.10 15.03 1.37
CA ALA A 133 7.58 14.13 0.33
C ALA A 133 6.62 12.97 0.09
N VAL A 134 6.53 12.57 -1.17
CA VAL A 134 5.96 11.30 -1.59
C VAL A 134 7.10 10.40 -2.03
N LEU A 135 7.22 9.23 -1.38
CA LEU A 135 8.16 8.20 -1.78
C LEU A 135 7.37 7.06 -2.44
N PHE A 136 7.86 6.58 -3.57
CA PHE A 136 7.36 5.38 -4.23
C PHE A 136 8.44 4.30 -4.12
N LEU A 137 8.09 3.13 -3.61
CA LEU A 137 9.01 2.04 -3.33
C LEU A 137 8.51 0.75 -3.98
N ASP A 138 9.45 0.02 -4.56
CA ASP A 138 9.20 -1.30 -5.16
C ASP A 138 10.24 -2.29 -4.61
N VAL A 139 9.77 -3.51 -4.32
CA VAL A 139 10.63 -4.59 -3.84
C VAL A 139 11.34 -5.24 -5.01
N ASP A 140 12.64 -5.06 -5.08
CA ASP A 140 13.45 -5.52 -6.21
C ASP A 140 13.35 -7.04 -6.41
N ARG A 141 13.10 -7.45 -7.66
CA ARG A 141 13.02 -8.87 -8.08
C ARG A 141 11.96 -9.70 -7.34
N PHE A 142 10.92 -9.08 -6.79
CA PHE A 142 9.83 -9.77 -6.07
C PHE A 142 9.19 -10.90 -6.88
N LYS A 143 8.99 -10.70 -8.19
CA LYS A 143 8.49 -11.74 -9.08
C LYS A 143 9.36 -13.00 -9.05
N GLY A 144 10.69 -12.85 -9.04
CA GLY A 144 11.60 -14.00 -8.95
C GLY A 144 11.45 -14.79 -7.64
N ILE A 145 11.09 -14.12 -6.54
CA ILE A 145 10.80 -14.77 -5.26
C ILE A 145 9.50 -15.59 -5.37
N ASN A 146 8.46 -15.01 -5.96
CA ASN A 146 7.21 -15.73 -6.20
C ASN A 146 7.40 -16.93 -7.11
N ASP A 147 8.17 -16.78 -8.19
CA ASP A 147 8.43 -17.84 -9.15
C ASP A 147 9.24 -19.00 -8.52
N ALA A 148 10.16 -18.68 -7.60
CA ALA A 148 11.02 -19.67 -6.95
C ALA A 148 10.39 -20.31 -5.71
N LEU A 149 9.66 -19.57 -4.87
CA LEU A 149 9.19 -19.98 -3.55
C LEU A 149 7.66 -20.02 -3.42
N GLY A 150 6.94 -19.57 -4.45
CA GLY A 150 5.49 -19.52 -4.49
C GLY A 150 4.88 -18.27 -3.85
N HIS A 151 3.65 -17.95 -4.26
CA HIS A 151 2.94 -16.74 -3.84
C HIS A 151 2.72 -16.63 -2.33
N THR A 152 2.53 -17.75 -1.63
CA THR A 152 2.37 -17.74 -0.16
C THR A 152 3.60 -17.17 0.54
N MET A 153 4.79 -17.47 0.04
CA MET A 153 6.04 -16.96 0.58
C MET A 153 6.18 -15.45 0.28
N GLY A 154 5.80 -15.03 -0.95
CA GLY A 154 5.75 -13.62 -1.31
C GLY A 154 4.78 -12.82 -0.44
N ASP A 155 3.61 -13.38 -0.11
CA ASP A 155 2.63 -12.75 0.77
C ASP A 155 3.18 -12.56 2.20
N LEU A 156 3.89 -13.54 2.75
CA LEU A 156 4.56 -13.42 4.05
C LEU A 156 5.62 -12.33 4.00
N LEU A 157 6.42 -12.31 2.94
CA LEU A 157 7.44 -11.28 2.74
C LEU A 157 6.82 -9.88 2.70
N LEU A 158 5.73 -9.67 1.97
CA LEU A 158 5.07 -8.37 1.87
C LEU A 158 4.52 -7.88 3.21
N ARG A 159 4.07 -8.78 4.09
CA ARG A 159 3.69 -8.43 5.48
C ARG A 159 4.90 -7.93 6.29
N GLU A 160 5.99 -8.66 6.23
CA GLU A 160 7.23 -8.27 6.91
C GLU A 160 7.78 -6.92 6.35
N VAL A 161 7.70 -6.72 5.03
CA VAL A 161 8.05 -5.43 4.41
C VAL A 161 7.18 -4.31 4.96
N ALA A 162 5.87 -4.51 5.06
CA ALA A 162 4.94 -3.53 5.61
C ALA A 162 5.30 -3.14 7.05
N ASP A 163 5.58 -4.12 7.91
CA ASP A 163 5.93 -3.87 9.30
C ASP A 163 7.30 -3.19 9.43
N ARG A 164 8.26 -3.58 8.61
CA ARG A 164 9.59 -2.97 8.58
C ARG A 164 9.54 -1.52 8.09
N LEU A 165 8.73 -1.22 7.07
CA LEU A 165 8.52 0.14 6.58
C LEU A 165 7.85 1.03 7.65
N LYS A 166 6.84 0.53 8.36
CA LYS A 166 6.22 1.24 9.49
C LYS A 166 7.25 1.63 10.55
N SER A 167 8.19 0.74 10.86
CA SER A 167 9.24 1.03 11.86
C SER A 167 10.26 2.09 11.41
N CYS A 168 10.30 2.39 10.12
CA CYS A 168 11.21 3.38 9.55
C CYS A 168 10.70 4.82 9.61
N VAL A 169 9.40 5.02 9.76
CA VAL A 169 8.73 6.32 9.72
C VAL A 169 8.08 6.68 11.06
N ARG A 170 7.56 7.91 11.20
CA ARG A 170 6.87 8.41 12.39
C ARG A 170 5.37 8.10 12.29
N ASP A 171 4.66 8.16 13.43
CA ASP A 171 3.21 7.93 13.49
C ASP A 171 2.39 8.89 12.61
N GLN A 172 2.87 10.12 12.40
CA GLN A 172 2.24 11.11 11.54
C GLN A 172 2.42 10.83 10.04
N ASP A 173 3.43 10.05 9.68
CA ASP A 173 3.69 9.66 8.29
C ASP A 173 2.75 8.53 7.88
N THR A 174 2.54 8.38 6.59
CA THR A 174 1.70 7.31 6.09
C THR A 174 2.53 6.34 5.25
N VAL A 175 2.45 5.06 5.57
CA VAL A 175 2.90 3.97 4.70
C VAL A 175 1.67 3.31 4.11
N ALA A 176 1.64 3.11 2.80
CA ALA A 176 0.55 2.48 2.08
C ALA A 176 1.08 1.42 1.11
N ARG A 177 0.22 0.45 0.77
CA ARG A 177 0.47 -0.49 -0.31
C ARG A 177 -0.55 -0.24 -1.42
N LEU A 178 -0.07 0.06 -2.63
CA LEU A 178 -0.95 0.40 -3.74
C LEU A 178 -1.38 -0.81 -4.55
N ALA A 179 -0.46 -1.71 -4.86
CA ALA A 179 -0.70 -2.98 -5.55
C ALA A 179 0.59 -3.83 -5.55
N GLY A 180 0.48 -5.15 -5.72
CA GLY A 180 1.63 -6.02 -5.91
C GLY A 180 2.73 -5.83 -4.86
N ASP A 181 3.92 -5.46 -5.31
CA ASP A 181 5.13 -5.16 -4.53
C ASP A 181 5.41 -3.66 -4.39
N GLU A 182 4.43 -2.80 -4.75
CA GLU A 182 4.52 -1.35 -4.70
C GLU A 182 4.00 -0.79 -3.38
N PHE A 183 4.87 -0.04 -2.70
CA PHE A 183 4.54 0.71 -1.49
C PHE A 183 4.73 2.21 -1.72
N THR A 184 3.95 3.02 -1.03
CA THR A 184 4.11 4.48 -1.04
C THR A 184 4.19 5.00 0.38
N LEU A 185 4.98 6.06 0.55
CA LEU A 185 5.09 6.74 1.82
C LEU A 185 4.79 8.22 1.62
N LEU A 186 4.04 8.79 2.56
CA LEU A 186 3.79 10.23 2.67
C LEU A 186 4.50 10.71 3.92
N VAL A 187 5.54 11.50 3.75
CA VAL A 187 6.39 12.02 4.83
C VAL A 187 6.09 13.49 5.03
N LEU A 188 5.54 13.84 6.18
CA LEU A 188 5.06 15.17 6.51
C LEU A 188 6.10 15.99 7.28
N GLY A 189 5.90 17.33 7.32
CA GLY A 189 6.69 18.25 8.14
C GLY A 189 8.17 18.26 7.77
N ILE A 190 8.47 18.25 6.47
CA ILE A 190 9.83 18.34 5.95
C ILE A 190 10.26 19.79 5.92
N THR A 191 11.39 20.09 6.52
CA THR A 191 12.00 21.43 6.47
C THR A 191 13.17 21.50 5.48
N GLN A 192 13.81 20.36 5.20
CA GLN A 192 14.96 20.24 4.30
C GLN A 192 14.92 18.86 3.61
N ALA A 193 15.47 18.78 2.40
CA ALA A 193 15.53 17.53 1.63
C ALA A 193 16.33 16.41 2.33
N GLU A 194 17.28 16.78 3.18
CA GLU A 194 18.11 15.88 3.98
C GLU A 194 17.28 14.97 4.88
N HIS A 195 16.16 15.46 5.44
CA HIS A 195 15.26 14.63 6.26
C HIS A 195 14.67 13.44 5.47
N VAL A 196 14.40 13.65 4.18
CA VAL A 196 13.88 12.58 3.33
C VAL A 196 14.98 11.58 2.97
N ILE A 197 16.22 12.08 2.78
CA ILE A 197 17.40 11.24 2.56
C ILE A 197 17.61 10.31 3.75
N ASP A 198 17.52 10.83 4.98
CA ASP A 198 17.68 10.01 6.19
C ASP A 198 16.64 8.88 6.26
N ILE A 199 15.37 9.18 5.90
CA ILE A 199 14.30 8.17 5.85
C ILE A 199 14.57 7.15 4.75
N ALA A 200 14.95 7.58 3.56
CA ALA A 200 15.28 6.67 2.46
C ALA A 200 16.48 5.78 2.80
N CYS A 201 17.54 6.35 3.40
CA CYS A 201 18.69 5.59 3.87
C CYS A 201 18.33 4.62 5.00
N LYS A 202 17.45 5.01 5.93
CA LYS A 202 16.95 4.13 7.01
C LYS A 202 16.18 2.96 6.43
N ILE A 203 15.33 3.18 5.42
CA ILE A 203 14.58 2.13 4.73
C ILE A 203 15.56 1.19 4.02
N LEU A 204 16.46 1.70 3.18
CA LEU A 204 17.44 0.87 2.49
C LEU A 204 18.35 0.09 3.46
N GLY A 205 18.72 0.73 4.58
CA GLY A 205 19.46 0.08 5.67
C GLY A 205 18.69 -1.07 6.31
N ALA A 206 17.39 -0.88 6.51
CA ALA A 206 16.51 -1.93 7.03
C ALA A 206 16.36 -3.09 6.04
N PHE A 207 16.33 -2.82 4.73
CA PHE A 207 16.29 -3.86 3.70
C PHE A 207 17.58 -4.68 3.59
N LYS A 208 18.74 -4.13 3.97
CA LYS A 208 20.02 -4.88 4.00
C LYS A 208 20.04 -5.99 5.03
N GLN A 209 19.18 -5.92 6.06
CA GLN A 209 19.08 -6.99 7.05
C GLN A 209 18.39 -8.22 6.43
N PRO A 210 18.85 -9.43 6.74
CA PRO A 210 18.22 -10.64 6.21
C PRO A 210 16.75 -10.74 6.62
N TRP A 211 15.96 -11.35 5.75
CA TRP A 211 14.54 -11.55 5.94
C TRP A 211 14.31 -13.03 6.28
N MET A 212 13.89 -13.27 7.51
CA MET A 212 13.62 -14.63 7.99
C MET A 212 12.17 -14.99 7.73
N ILE A 213 11.87 -15.52 6.55
CA ILE A 213 10.51 -15.91 6.18
C ILE A 213 10.36 -17.43 6.33
N SER A 214 9.59 -17.84 7.32
CA SER A 214 9.47 -19.24 7.73
C SER A 214 10.85 -19.84 8.07
N LYS A 215 11.45 -20.65 7.18
CA LYS A 215 12.77 -21.28 7.35
C LYS A 215 13.81 -20.78 6.34
N HIS A 216 13.45 -19.79 5.53
CA HIS A 216 14.31 -19.25 4.48
C HIS A 216 14.87 -17.91 4.89
N GLU A 217 16.18 -17.77 4.75
CA GLU A 217 16.86 -16.47 4.85
C GLU A 217 16.96 -15.86 3.46
N LEU A 218 16.34 -14.71 3.28
CA LEU A 218 16.26 -14.00 1.99
C LEU A 218 17.00 -12.68 2.08
N TYR A 219 17.69 -12.30 1.00
CA TYR A 219 18.31 -11.00 0.84
C TYR A 219 17.56 -10.25 -0.26
N ILE A 220 16.92 -9.16 0.13
CA ILE A 220 16.01 -8.42 -0.73
C ILE A 220 16.38 -6.95 -0.65
N THR A 221 16.29 -6.27 -1.76
CA THR A 221 16.53 -4.83 -1.85
C THR A 221 15.27 -4.11 -2.30
N ALA A 222 15.29 -2.79 -2.25
CA ALA A 222 14.22 -1.95 -2.74
C ALA A 222 14.77 -0.79 -3.56
N SER A 223 13.99 -0.35 -4.53
CA SER A 223 14.22 0.87 -5.30
C SER A 223 13.23 1.92 -4.88
N ILE A 224 13.70 3.15 -4.60
CA ILE A 224 12.89 4.24 -4.04
C ILE A 224 12.96 5.45 -4.95
N GLY A 225 11.81 5.98 -5.34
CA GLY A 225 11.69 7.28 -5.99
C GLY A 225 11.07 8.31 -5.07
N ILE A 226 11.54 9.54 -5.12
CA ILE A 226 11.17 10.62 -4.20
C ILE A 226 10.71 11.84 -4.99
N ALA A 227 9.51 12.34 -4.68
CA ALA A 227 8.99 13.61 -5.16
C ALA A 227 8.68 14.55 -3.99
N LEU A 228 9.09 15.81 -4.09
CA LEU A 228 8.90 16.84 -3.09
C LEU A 228 7.78 17.80 -3.49
N TYR A 229 6.86 18.08 -2.58
CA TYR A 229 5.92 19.20 -2.70
C TYR A 229 6.56 20.48 -2.16
N PRO A 230 6.40 21.62 -2.83
CA PRO A 230 5.72 21.83 -4.12
C PRO A 230 6.63 21.64 -5.35
N THR A 231 7.93 21.44 -5.16
CA THR A 231 8.97 21.48 -6.21
C THR A 231 8.72 20.48 -7.36
N ASN A 232 8.21 19.30 -7.03
CA ASN A 232 8.00 18.21 -7.99
C ASN A 232 6.52 17.95 -8.33
N GLY A 233 5.63 18.87 -7.96
CA GLY A 233 4.20 18.83 -8.28
C GLY A 233 3.36 19.52 -7.23
N GLU A 234 2.23 20.05 -7.66
CA GLU A 234 1.27 20.78 -6.81
C GLU A 234 -0.04 19.99 -6.62
N ASP A 235 -0.17 18.82 -7.24
CA ASP A 235 -1.32 17.93 -7.13
C ASP A 235 -0.88 16.49 -6.87
N ALA A 236 -1.83 15.67 -6.40
CA ALA A 236 -1.58 14.30 -5.97
C ALA A 236 -1.12 13.39 -7.12
N GLU A 237 -1.72 13.55 -8.30
CA GLU A 237 -1.42 12.71 -9.46
C GLU A 237 0.00 12.99 -9.97
N THR A 238 0.36 14.26 -10.08
CA THR A 238 1.69 14.71 -10.51
C THR A 238 2.77 14.22 -9.53
N LEU A 239 2.56 14.35 -8.22
CA LEU A 239 3.54 13.90 -7.23
C LEU A 239 3.74 12.39 -7.26
N LEU A 240 2.67 11.60 -7.33
CA LEU A 240 2.76 10.15 -7.43
C LEU A 240 3.46 9.70 -8.71
N LYS A 241 3.08 10.29 -9.86
CA LYS A 241 3.70 10.00 -11.14
C LYS A 241 5.19 10.33 -11.16
N ASN A 242 5.59 11.44 -10.53
CA ASN A 242 6.97 11.86 -10.48
C ASN A 242 7.81 10.99 -9.51
N ALA A 243 7.23 10.57 -8.39
CA ALA A 243 7.86 9.62 -7.48
C ALA A 243 8.04 8.25 -8.15
N ASP A 244 7.04 7.76 -8.90
CA ASP A 244 7.13 6.51 -9.66
C ASP A 244 8.22 6.58 -10.75
N ALA A 245 8.29 7.67 -11.52
CA ALA A 245 9.35 7.87 -12.52
C ALA A 245 10.75 7.86 -11.88
N ALA A 246 10.91 8.44 -10.70
CA ALA A 246 12.17 8.42 -9.97
C ALA A 246 12.51 7.02 -9.45
N MET A 247 11.53 6.25 -8.98
CA MET A 247 11.69 4.86 -8.56
C MET A 247 12.12 3.97 -9.74
N TYR A 248 11.47 4.15 -10.90
CA TYR A 248 11.88 3.43 -12.10
C TYR A 248 13.33 3.76 -12.50
N TYR A 249 13.72 5.03 -12.39
CA TYR A 249 15.11 5.44 -12.63
C TYR A 249 16.08 4.81 -11.62
N ALA A 250 15.69 4.69 -10.34
CA ALA A 250 16.47 3.97 -9.34
C ALA A 250 16.71 2.50 -9.73
N LYS A 251 15.70 1.83 -10.28
CA LYS A 251 15.85 0.46 -10.82
C LYS A 251 16.86 0.38 -11.96
N GLU A 252 16.88 1.38 -12.86
CA GLU A 252 17.84 1.45 -13.96
C GLU A 252 19.26 1.73 -13.49
N GLN A 253 19.44 2.49 -12.42
CA GLN A 253 20.73 2.80 -11.83
C GLN A 253 21.32 1.67 -10.96
N GLY A 254 20.83 0.43 -11.14
CA GLY A 254 21.39 -0.76 -10.47
C GLY A 254 20.56 -1.26 -9.29
N ARG A 255 19.36 -0.73 -9.05
CA ARG A 255 18.50 -1.08 -7.91
C ARG A 255 19.15 -0.76 -6.56
N ASN A 256 18.47 -1.12 -5.45
CA ASN A 256 18.99 -0.92 -4.10
C ASN A 256 19.48 0.51 -3.83
N ASN A 257 18.76 1.49 -4.33
CA ASN A 257 19.08 2.91 -4.15
C ASN A 257 17.81 3.75 -4.13
N TYR A 258 17.98 5.05 -3.84
CA TYR A 258 16.91 6.04 -3.96
C TYR A 258 17.29 7.10 -4.97
N GLN A 259 16.29 7.71 -5.61
CA GLN A 259 16.46 8.83 -6.54
C GLN A 259 15.41 9.90 -6.27
N PHE A 260 15.84 11.16 -6.27
CA PHE A 260 14.93 12.29 -6.34
C PHE A 260 14.48 12.51 -7.76
N TYR A 261 13.20 12.83 -7.91
CA TYR A 261 12.67 13.15 -9.23
C TYR A 261 13.34 14.38 -9.84
N THR A 262 13.67 14.27 -11.11
CA THR A 262 14.10 15.38 -11.96
C THR A 262 13.30 15.34 -13.27
N PRO A 263 12.97 16.50 -13.91
CA PRO A 263 12.23 16.52 -15.17
C PRO A 263 12.89 15.70 -16.30
N ALA A 264 14.21 15.54 -16.29
CA ALA A 264 14.95 14.73 -17.25
C ALA A 264 14.58 13.24 -17.20
N MET A 265 14.11 12.73 -16.05
CA MET A 265 13.71 11.33 -15.89
C MET A 265 12.48 10.97 -16.73
N HIS A 266 11.51 11.86 -16.82
CA HIS A 266 10.35 11.65 -17.70
C HIS A 266 10.71 11.56 -19.18
N ALA A 267 11.55 12.47 -19.63
CA ALA A 267 12.01 12.44 -21.02
C ALA A 267 12.69 11.10 -21.34
N ARG A 268 13.55 10.61 -20.42
CA ARG A 268 14.26 9.34 -20.59
C ARG A 268 13.32 8.12 -20.58
N THR A 269 12.36 8.07 -19.65
CA THR A 269 11.37 6.98 -19.61
C THR A 269 10.52 6.94 -20.88
N PHE A 270 10.09 8.10 -21.36
CA PHE A 270 9.29 8.21 -22.59
C PHE A 270 10.10 7.79 -23.84
N GLU A 271 11.34 8.23 -23.94
CA GLU A 271 12.24 7.83 -25.03
C GLU A 271 12.53 6.33 -25.03
N LYS A 272 12.70 5.73 -23.85
CA LYS A 272 12.88 4.28 -23.70
C LYS A 272 11.65 3.51 -24.14
N MET A 273 10.45 3.95 -23.75
CA MET A 273 9.18 3.32 -24.15
C MET A 273 8.96 3.39 -25.68
N LYS A 274 9.33 4.52 -26.29
CA LYS A 274 9.31 4.67 -27.76
C LYS A 274 10.30 3.69 -28.41
N LEU A 275 11.51 3.59 -27.86
CA LEU A 275 12.54 2.72 -28.39
C LEU A 275 12.12 1.24 -28.27
N GLU A 276 11.54 0.83 -27.13
CA GLU A 276 11.01 -0.52 -26.92
C GLU A 276 9.87 -0.85 -27.91
N THR A 277 8.98 0.09 -28.16
CA THR A 277 7.90 -0.07 -29.15
C THR A 277 8.47 -0.19 -30.57
N SER A 278 9.48 0.60 -30.89
CA SER A 278 10.17 0.53 -32.19
C SER A 278 10.94 -0.78 -32.35
N LEU A 279 11.57 -1.26 -31.28
CA LEU A 279 12.35 -2.50 -31.28
C LEU A 279 11.50 -3.72 -31.66
N ARG A 280 10.24 -3.80 -31.19
CA ARG A 280 9.31 -4.87 -31.57
C ARG A 280 8.99 -4.87 -33.07
N ARG A 281 8.93 -3.69 -33.68
CA ARG A 281 8.65 -3.54 -35.11
C ARG A 281 9.89 -3.72 -35.99
N ALA A 282 11.06 -3.53 -35.41
CA ALA A 282 12.33 -3.60 -36.12
C ALA A 282 12.63 -4.98 -36.68
N LEU A 283 12.15 -6.05 -36.02
CA LEU A 283 12.26 -7.42 -36.50
C LEU A 283 11.46 -7.61 -37.81
N ASP A 284 10.20 -7.18 -37.82
CA ASP A 284 9.31 -7.31 -38.98
C ASP A 284 9.78 -6.45 -40.17
N ARG A 285 10.63 -5.43 -39.91
CA ARG A 285 11.10 -4.47 -40.90
C ARG A 285 12.53 -4.71 -41.35
N GLU A 286 13.17 -5.78 -40.88
CA GLU A 286 14.57 -6.10 -41.20
C GLU A 286 15.54 -4.95 -40.93
N GLU A 287 15.30 -4.20 -39.81
CA GLU A 287 16.11 -3.03 -39.46
C GLU A 287 17.42 -3.40 -38.77
N PHE A 288 17.65 -4.69 -38.45
CA PHE A 288 18.90 -5.15 -37.87
C PHE A 288 19.92 -5.52 -38.97
N VAL A 289 21.18 -5.15 -38.72
CA VAL A 289 22.27 -5.45 -39.62
C VAL A 289 23.49 -5.91 -38.80
N VAL A 290 24.31 -6.78 -39.39
CA VAL A 290 25.53 -7.25 -38.74
C VAL A 290 26.71 -6.50 -39.32
N TYR A 291 27.54 -5.94 -38.44
CA TYR A 291 28.83 -5.36 -38.75
C TYR A 291 29.93 -6.30 -38.25
N TYR A 292 31.03 -6.33 -38.94
CA TYR A 292 32.18 -7.17 -38.60
C TYR A 292 33.36 -6.33 -38.17
N GLN A 293 33.89 -6.61 -36.96
CA GLN A 293 35.12 -5.97 -36.47
C GLN A 293 36.28 -6.95 -36.59
N PRO A 294 37.37 -6.61 -37.29
CA PRO A 294 38.51 -7.50 -37.43
C PRO A 294 39.27 -7.64 -36.10
N LEU A 295 39.58 -8.90 -35.75
CA LEU A 295 40.53 -9.24 -34.68
C LEU A 295 41.91 -9.35 -35.26
N VAL A 296 42.81 -8.52 -34.76
CA VAL A 296 44.19 -8.42 -35.30
C VAL A 296 45.19 -8.96 -34.28
N ASN A 297 46.08 -9.84 -34.71
CA ASN A 297 47.18 -10.27 -33.89
C ASN A 297 48.13 -9.09 -33.66
N ILE A 298 48.35 -8.68 -32.44
CA ILE A 298 49.13 -7.50 -32.06
C ILE A 298 50.59 -7.61 -32.49
N SER A 299 51.15 -8.82 -32.47
CA SER A 299 52.58 -9.04 -32.82
C SER A 299 52.85 -9.08 -34.33
N THR A 300 51.88 -9.54 -35.15
CA THR A 300 52.07 -9.73 -36.58
C THR A 300 51.31 -8.73 -37.45
N GLY A 301 50.33 -7.99 -36.87
CA GLY A 301 49.43 -7.11 -37.61
C GLY A 301 48.45 -7.81 -38.53
N GLN A 302 48.38 -9.14 -38.50
CA GLN A 302 47.50 -9.92 -39.37
C GLN A 302 46.12 -10.07 -38.77
N VAL A 303 45.06 -10.04 -39.60
CA VAL A 303 43.68 -10.36 -39.19
C VAL A 303 43.57 -11.86 -38.93
N VAL A 304 43.18 -12.23 -37.71
CA VAL A 304 43.05 -13.63 -37.25
C VAL A 304 41.61 -14.07 -37.09
N GLY A 305 40.67 -13.14 -37.19
CA GLY A 305 39.23 -13.40 -37.08
C GLY A 305 38.41 -12.14 -37.24
N MET A 306 37.10 -12.28 -37.14
CA MET A 306 36.16 -11.16 -37.14
C MET A 306 35.14 -11.37 -36.03
N GLU A 307 34.80 -10.32 -35.32
CA GLU A 307 33.69 -10.30 -34.37
C GLU A 307 32.44 -9.77 -35.07
N ALA A 308 31.33 -10.51 -35.01
CA ALA A 308 30.06 -10.10 -35.55
C ALA A 308 29.31 -9.24 -34.51
N LEU A 309 28.99 -8.02 -34.89
CA LEU A 309 28.40 -7.02 -34.00
C LEU A 309 27.08 -6.54 -34.61
N VAL A 310 25.97 -6.89 -34.00
CA VAL A 310 24.63 -6.42 -34.41
C VAL A 310 24.54 -4.89 -34.28
N ARG A 311 23.83 -4.27 -35.22
CA ARG A 311 23.47 -2.84 -35.21
C ARG A 311 22.02 -2.72 -35.61
N TRP A 312 21.30 -1.73 -35.07
CA TRP A 312 19.95 -1.43 -35.44
C TRP A 312 19.88 -0.13 -36.26
N ARG A 313 19.40 -0.23 -37.48
CA ARG A 313 19.14 0.93 -38.35
C ARG A 313 17.76 1.51 -38.03
N HIS A 314 17.69 2.33 -36.95
CA HIS A 314 16.46 2.97 -36.58
C HIS A 314 16.10 4.09 -37.57
N PRO A 315 14.83 4.15 -38.08
CA PRO A 315 14.45 5.13 -39.10
C PRO A 315 14.70 6.58 -38.68
N ASP A 316 14.44 6.94 -37.43
CA ASP A 316 14.55 8.31 -36.93
C ASP A 316 15.87 8.61 -36.19
N ARG A 317 16.60 7.59 -35.71
CA ARG A 317 17.82 7.74 -34.88
C ARG A 317 19.09 7.35 -35.61
N GLY A 318 18.97 6.78 -36.80
CA GLY A 318 20.10 6.23 -37.52
C GLY A 318 20.60 4.93 -36.90
N LEU A 319 21.95 4.78 -36.79
CA LEU A 319 22.57 3.56 -36.29
C LEU A 319 22.56 3.52 -34.75
N VAL A 320 21.79 2.65 -34.16
CA VAL A 320 21.69 2.43 -32.70
C VAL A 320 22.59 1.26 -32.31
N LEU A 321 23.34 1.45 -31.23
CA LEU A 321 24.31 0.47 -30.73
C LEU A 321 23.64 -0.59 -29.83
N PRO A 322 24.23 -1.79 -29.71
CA PRO A 322 23.70 -2.87 -28.90
C PRO A 322 23.42 -2.48 -27.45
N GLU A 323 24.27 -1.67 -26.83
CA GLU A 323 24.12 -1.20 -25.45
C GLU A 323 22.79 -0.49 -25.19
N GLU A 324 22.24 0.18 -26.21
CA GLU A 324 20.97 0.91 -26.09
C GLU A 324 19.73 0.00 -26.20
N PHE A 325 19.78 -1.08 -26.99
CA PHE A 325 18.61 -1.90 -27.24
C PHE A 325 18.66 -3.31 -26.63
N LEU A 326 19.84 -3.89 -26.35
CA LEU A 326 19.95 -5.22 -25.75
C LEU A 326 19.35 -5.25 -24.34
N ALA A 327 19.61 -4.22 -23.52
CA ALA A 327 18.99 -4.10 -22.19
C ALA A 327 17.44 -4.04 -22.24
N LEU A 328 16.86 -3.56 -23.36
CA LEU A 328 15.43 -3.56 -23.62
C LEU A 328 14.92 -4.91 -24.08
N SER A 329 15.76 -5.71 -24.69
CA SER A 329 15.42 -7.01 -25.27
C SER A 329 15.49 -8.17 -24.27
N GLU A 330 16.21 -8.02 -23.13
CA GLU A 330 16.40 -9.07 -22.11
C GLU A 330 15.09 -9.64 -21.57
N ASN A 331 14.04 -8.83 -21.49
CA ASN A 331 12.69 -9.26 -21.06
C ASN A 331 11.77 -9.69 -22.21
N THR A 332 12.27 -9.72 -23.44
CA THR A 332 11.50 -10.05 -24.64
C THR A 332 12.19 -11.17 -25.41
N ARG A 333 11.42 -11.96 -26.17
CA ARG A 333 12.01 -12.99 -27.06
C ARG A 333 12.84 -12.42 -28.21
N ILE A 334 12.96 -11.10 -28.29
CA ILE A 334 13.69 -10.39 -29.35
C ILE A 334 15.17 -10.76 -29.33
N ILE A 335 15.76 -10.99 -28.15
CA ILE A 335 17.17 -11.38 -28.04
C ILE A 335 17.46 -12.69 -28.79
N VAL A 336 16.56 -13.65 -28.77
CA VAL A 336 16.73 -14.93 -29.48
C VAL A 336 16.77 -14.72 -31.00
N PHE A 337 15.93 -13.83 -31.53
CA PHE A 337 15.94 -13.50 -32.97
C PHE A 337 17.18 -12.72 -33.38
N ILE A 338 17.68 -11.85 -32.49
CA ILE A 338 18.93 -11.11 -32.73
C ILE A 338 20.11 -12.08 -32.77
N ASP A 339 20.15 -13.06 -31.84
CA ASP A 339 21.19 -14.09 -31.81
C ASP A 339 21.15 -14.97 -33.06
N GLU A 340 19.96 -15.36 -33.51
CA GLU A 340 19.81 -16.10 -34.77
C GLU A 340 20.34 -15.28 -35.95
N LEU A 341 20.05 -13.97 -36.03
CA LEU A 341 20.53 -13.10 -37.12
C LEU A 341 22.06 -12.96 -37.13
N VAL A 342 22.71 -13.06 -36.01
CA VAL A 342 24.19 -12.98 -35.91
C VAL A 342 24.85 -14.29 -36.29
N LEU A 343 24.13 -15.44 -36.16
CA LEU A 343 24.68 -16.77 -36.43
C LEU A 343 24.48 -17.21 -37.88
N TYR A 344 23.62 -16.57 -38.65
CA TYR A 344 23.33 -16.83 -40.07
C TYR A 344 23.82 -15.67 -40.94
#